data_627b1071aa6b4178b171af0e0bb3a719
#
_entry.id   627b1071aa6b4178b171af0e0bb3a719
#
_cell.length_a   1.000
_cell.length_b   1.000
_cell.length_c   1.000
_cell.angle_alpha   90.00
_cell.angle_beta   90.00
_cell.angle_gamma   90.00
#
_symmetry.space_group_name_H-M   'P 1'
#
loop_
_entity.id
_entity.type
_entity.pdbx_description
1 polymer ?
#
loop_
_entity_poly.entity_id
_entity_poly.type
_entity_poly.pdbx_seq_one_letter_code
_entity_poly.pdbx_strand_id
1 'polypeptide(L)'
;SVGGAVSVITIGNNVFALFDGTVNATNSIQIQAISDQSTYKVSSISGGAGYVGSLGANVAILNIKSQVKALLQSHAQLNGFKSLSILAKYANDSGDMIQIIVGSTNASLGLSAGATVLTVKNNANVAVEFADNANIDASQGDIDVEAYTKNGMNIKGYSTAGGIVSGDALVLVIVTSSQSSTLIGGLYISAKSLKV
;
A
#
# COMPACT_ATOMS: atom_id res chain seq x y z
N SER A 1 19.69 32.97 -7.05
CA SER A 1 18.85 32.00 -7.78
C SER A 1 17.69 31.54 -6.95
N VAL A 2 16.60 31.18 -7.60
CA VAL A 2 15.43 30.58 -6.98
C VAL A 2 15.16 29.28 -7.75
N GLY A 3 15.07 28.17 -7.02
CA GLY A 3 14.74 26.86 -7.60
C GLY A 3 13.65 26.18 -6.78
N GLY A 4 12.74 25.51 -7.46
CA GLY A 4 11.70 24.75 -6.78
C GLY A 4 11.28 23.53 -7.58
N ALA A 5 10.84 22.48 -6.91
CA ALA A 5 10.26 21.31 -7.52
C ALA A 5 8.99 20.89 -6.75
N VAL A 6 7.97 20.54 -7.49
CA VAL A 6 6.75 19.95 -6.92
C VAL A 6 6.47 18.64 -7.64
N SER A 7 6.33 17.60 -6.87
CA SER A 7 6.02 16.25 -7.39
C SER A 7 4.78 15.71 -6.67
N VAL A 8 3.74 15.38 -7.41
CA VAL A 8 2.54 14.74 -6.89
C VAL A 8 2.33 13.42 -7.63
N ILE A 9 2.36 12.33 -6.90
CA ILE A 9 2.19 10.99 -7.44
C ILE A 9 1.02 10.33 -6.73
N THR A 10 0.08 9.83 -7.51
CA THR A 10 -1.02 9.01 -7.00
C THR A 10 -0.96 7.63 -7.63
N ILE A 11 -0.94 6.60 -6.80
CA ILE A 11 -0.90 5.20 -7.20
C ILE A 11 -2.19 4.55 -6.71
N GLY A 12 -2.94 3.96 -7.64
CA GLY A 12 -4.11 3.17 -7.34
C GLY A 12 -3.95 1.76 -7.88
N ASN A 13 -4.22 0.76 -7.04
CA ASN A 13 -4.13 -0.64 -7.43
C ASN A 13 -5.36 -1.39 -6.93
N ASN A 14 -6.11 -2.00 -7.84
CA ASN A 14 -7.30 -2.76 -7.48
C ASN A 14 -7.14 -4.20 -7.99
N VAL A 15 -7.11 -5.13 -7.06
CA VAL A 15 -7.01 -6.56 -7.35
C VAL A 15 -8.18 -7.27 -6.70
N PHE A 16 -8.99 -7.92 -7.52
CA PHE A 16 -10.16 -8.65 -7.06
C PHE A 16 -10.12 -10.10 -7.52
N ALA A 17 -10.35 -11.02 -6.60
CA ALA A 17 -10.73 -12.39 -6.90
C ALA A 17 -12.21 -12.54 -6.51
N LEU A 18 -13.06 -12.77 -7.50
CA LEU A 18 -14.49 -12.84 -7.32
C LEU A 18 -14.97 -14.22 -7.72
N PHE A 19 -15.69 -14.86 -6.82
CA PHE A 19 -16.31 -16.15 -7.09
C PHE A 19 -17.84 -16.07 -6.91
N ASP A 20 -18.54 -16.43 -7.95
CA ASP A 20 -20.02 -16.54 -7.98
C ASP A 20 -20.42 -17.77 -8.79
N GLY A 21 -20.98 -18.77 -8.15
CA GLY A 21 -21.36 -20.01 -8.78
C GLY A 21 -21.11 -21.26 -7.92
N THR A 22 -21.20 -22.43 -8.52
CA THR A 22 -21.09 -23.72 -7.82
C THR A 22 -19.83 -24.45 -8.22
N VAL A 23 -19.07 -24.89 -7.22
CA VAL A 23 -17.93 -25.81 -7.38
C VAL A 23 -18.16 -27.04 -6.51
N ASN A 24 -18.03 -28.21 -7.15
CA ASN A 24 -17.93 -29.49 -6.46
C ASN A 24 -16.51 -30.02 -6.68
N ALA A 25 -15.70 -30.06 -5.63
CA ALA A 25 -14.32 -30.45 -5.70
C ALA A 25 -14.01 -31.54 -4.67
N THR A 26 -13.11 -32.45 -5.02
CA THR A 26 -12.67 -33.51 -4.11
C THR A 26 -11.35 -33.24 -3.41
N ASN A 27 -10.65 -32.18 -3.81
CA ASN A 27 -9.33 -31.83 -3.27
C ASN A 27 -9.34 -30.42 -2.65
N SER A 28 -8.52 -29.52 -3.15
CA SER A 28 -8.37 -28.16 -2.65
C SER A 28 -9.00 -27.13 -3.56
N ILE A 29 -9.55 -26.10 -2.95
CA ILE A 29 -10.01 -24.89 -3.63
C ILE A 29 -9.18 -23.71 -3.12
N GLN A 30 -8.73 -22.86 -4.03
CA GLN A 30 -8.00 -21.64 -3.70
C GLN A 30 -8.66 -20.43 -4.39
N ILE A 31 -8.93 -19.40 -3.62
CA ILE A 31 -9.45 -18.12 -4.12
C ILE A 31 -8.49 -17.04 -3.61
N GLN A 32 -7.73 -16.43 -4.52
CA GLN A 32 -6.63 -15.57 -4.13
C GLN A 32 -6.67 -14.24 -4.88
N ALA A 33 -6.68 -13.14 -4.12
CA ALA A 33 -6.42 -11.80 -4.61
C ALA A 33 -5.04 -11.38 -4.06
N ILE A 34 -4.04 -11.36 -4.91
CA ILE A 34 -2.67 -11.05 -4.50
C ILE A 34 -2.19 -9.83 -5.26
N SER A 35 -1.80 -8.81 -4.52
CA SER A 35 -1.04 -7.68 -5.01
C SER A 35 0.37 -7.77 -4.44
N ASP A 36 1.23 -8.47 -5.18
CA ASP A 36 2.65 -8.54 -4.89
C ASP A 36 3.32 -7.35 -5.57
N GLN A 37 3.58 -6.31 -4.79
CA GLN A 37 4.03 -5.03 -5.32
C GLN A 37 5.54 -4.98 -5.47
N SER A 38 5.98 -4.60 -6.66
CA SER A 38 7.35 -4.13 -6.85
C SER A 38 7.58 -2.82 -6.07
N THR A 39 8.82 -2.55 -5.71
CA THR A 39 9.18 -1.32 -4.99
C THR A 39 8.83 -0.07 -5.79
N TYR A 40 8.03 0.82 -5.22
CA TYR A 40 7.82 2.17 -5.73
C TYR A 40 9.00 3.05 -5.33
N LYS A 41 9.69 3.60 -6.32
CA LYS A 41 10.80 4.54 -6.10
C LYS A 41 10.37 5.93 -6.53
N VAL A 42 10.41 6.86 -5.59
CA VAL A 42 10.09 8.27 -5.84
C VAL A 42 11.31 9.10 -5.48
N SER A 43 11.78 9.90 -6.41
CA SER A 43 12.87 10.83 -6.18
C SER A 43 12.45 12.23 -6.62
N SER A 44 12.60 13.20 -5.74
CA SER A 44 12.38 14.61 -6.05
C SER A 44 13.47 15.44 -5.39
N ILE A 45 14.33 16.00 -6.22
CA ILE A 45 15.49 16.77 -5.77
C ILE A 45 15.46 18.13 -6.44
N SER A 46 15.62 19.18 -5.67
CA SER A 46 15.77 20.54 -6.16
C SER A 46 17.10 21.12 -5.69
N GLY A 47 17.61 22.10 -6.40
CA GLY A 47 18.82 22.78 -6.02
C GLY A 47 18.89 24.19 -6.61
N GLY A 48 19.62 25.06 -5.93
CA GLY A 48 19.90 26.41 -6.39
C GLY A 48 21.33 26.81 -6.02
N ALA A 49 22.00 27.49 -6.94
CA ALA A 49 23.29 28.10 -6.67
C ALA A 49 23.25 29.56 -7.10
N GLY A 50 23.76 30.47 -6.29
CA GLY A 50 23.78 31.90 -6.58
C GLY A 50 24.92 32.62 -5.90
N TYR A 51 25.40 33.70 -6.51
CA TYR A 51 26.53 34.48 -5.94
C TYR A 51 26.10 35.26 -4.69
N VAL A 52 24.94 35.92 -4.77
CA VAL A 52 24.43 36.76 -3.67
C VAL A 52 23.40 36.01 -2.81
N GLY A 53 22.57 35.21 -3.46
CA GLY A 53 21.51 34.47 -2.75
C GLY A 53 21.02 33.25 -3.52
N SER A 54 20.54 32.27 -2.79
CA SER A 54 19.95 31.03 -3.32
C SER A 54 18.78 30.60 -2.44
N LEU A 55 17.63 30.38 -3.06
CA LEU A 55 16.43 29.84 -2.43
C LEU A 55 16.02 28.59 -3.15
N GLY A 56 15.69 27.53 -2.41
CA GLY A 56 15.16 26.30 -3.00
C GLY A 56 14.08 25.69 -2.16
N ALA A 57 13.04 25.23 -2.83
CA ALA A 57 11.96 24.50 -2.18
C ALA A 57 11.64 23.22 -2.93
N ASN A 58 11.34 22.17 -2.20
CA ASN A 58 10.91 20.90 -2.78
C ASN A 58 9.68 20.40 -2.04
N VAL A 59 8.64 20.07 -2.79
CA VAL A 59 7.41 19.47 -2.25
C VAL A 59 7.17 18.17 -2.98
N ALA A 60 7.07 17.08 -2.23
CA ALA A 60 6.70 15.78 -2.78
C ALA A 60 5.48 15.22 -2.03
N ILE A 61 4.50 14.79 -2.79
CA ILE A 61 3.29 14.18 -2.27
C ILE A 61 3.13 12.81 -2.93
N LEU A 62 3.09 11.77 -2.14
CA LEU A 62 2.79 10.42 -2.59
C LEU A 62 1.49 9.94 -1.96
N ASN A 63 0.50 9.66 -2.78
CA ASN A 63 -0.76 9.06 -2.37
C ASN A 63 -0.85 7.64 -2.92
N ILE A 64 -0.99 6.66 -2.06
CA ILE A 64 -1.23 5.27 -2.43
C ILE A 64 -2.62 4.88 -1.96
N LYS A 65 -3.44 4.39 -2.89
CA LYS A 65 -4.78 3.86 -2.63
C LYS A 65 -4.88 2.51 -3.29
N SER A 66 -4.90 1.45 -2.50
CA SER A 66 -4.96 0.09 -3.03
C SER A 66 -6.12 -0.67 -2.41
N GLN A 67 -6.80 -1.47 -3.24
CA GLN A 67 -7.83 -2.39 -2.80
C GLN A 67 -7.48 -3.79 -3.27
N VAL A 68 -7.43 -4.72 -2.35
CA VAL A 68 -7.19 -6.13 -2.65
C VAL A 68 -8.26 -6.94 -1.95
N LYS A 69 -9.14 -7.55 -2.72
CA LYS A 69 -10.29 -8.24 -2.14
C LYS A 69 -10.51 -9.62 -2.76
N ALA A 70 -10.71 -10.61 -1.90
CA ALA A 70 -11.25 -11.90 -2.29
C ALA A 70 -12.73 -11.95 -1.86
N LEU A 71 -13.63 -12.14 -2.83
CA LEU A 71 -15.05 -11.98 -2.66
C LEU A 71 -15.78 -13.27 -3.02
N LEU A 72 -16.55 -13.82 -2.08
CA LEU A 72 -17.53 -14.86 -2.38
C LEU A 72 -18.91 -14.19 -2.43
N GLN A 73 -19.57 -14.35 -3.57
CA GLN A 73 -20.90 -13.75 -3.81
C GLN A 73 -22.04 -14.63 -3.33
N SER A 74 -23.25 -14.09 -3.37
CA SER A 74 -24.45 -14.71 -2.80
C SER A 74 -24.87 -16.05 -3.45
N HIS A 75 -24.38 -16.34 -4.66
CA HIS A 75 -24.61 -17.60 -5.33
C HIS A 75 -23.42 -18.57 -5.21
N ALA A 76 -22.41 -18.20 -4.45
CA ALA A 76 -21.25 -19.06 -4.24
C ALA A 76 -21.63 -20.32 -3.47
N GLN A 77 -21.39 -21.48 -4.08
CA GLN A 77 -21.56 -22.79 -3.46
C GLN A 77 -20.29 -23.59 -3.64
N LEU A 78 -19.62 -23.89 -2.55
CA LEU A 78 -18.39 -24.65 -2.52
C LEU A 78 -18.63 -25.95 -1.74
N ASN A 79 -18.53 -27.08 -2.43
CA ASN A 79 -18.93 -28.37 -1.84
C ASN A 79 -17.85 -29.43 -1.99
N GLY A 80 -17.75 -30.31 -0.99
CA GLY A 80 -17.06 -31.60 -1.05
C GLY A 80 -15.54 -31.57 -1.04
N PHE A 81 -14.92 -30.41 -0.78
CA PHE A 81 -13.47 -30.22 -0.78
C PHE A 81 -12.79 -30.66 0.54
N LYS A 82 -11.49 -30.95 0.47
CA LYS A 82 -10.65 -31.27 1.64
C LYS A 82 -10.01 -30.02 2.25
N SER A 83 -9.78 -29.00 1.45
CA SER A 83 -9.23 -27.73 1.96
C SER A 83 -9.73 -26.56 1.10
N LEU A 84 -10.03 -25.44 1.75
CA LEU A 84 -10.34 -24.17 1.12
C LEU A 84 -9.38 -23.12 1.65
N SER A 85 -8.68 -22.43 0.77
CA SER A 85 -7.86 -21.29 1.13
C SER A 85 -8.38 -20.06 0.40
N ILE A 86 -8.73 -19.04 1.18
CA ILE A 86 -9.16 -17.74 0.64
C ILE A 86 -8.19 -16.68 1.17
N LEU A 87 -7.49 -16.04 0.23
CA LEU A 87 -6.42 -15.10 0.57
C LEU A 87 -6.62 -13.77 -0.16
N ALA A 88 -6.62 -12.69 0.61
CA ALA A 88 -6.40 -11.34 0.10
C ALA A 88 -5.06 -10.82 0.65
N LYS A 89 -4.08 -10.57 -0.23
CA LYS A 89 -2.73 -10.19 0.17
C LYS A 89 -2.27 -8.93 -0.54
N TYR A 90 -1.83 -7.94 0.24
CA TYR A 90 -1.12 -6.76 -0.22
C TYR A 90 0.21 -6.68 0.50
N ALA A 91 1.28 -7.10 -0.17
CA ALA A 91 2.59 -7.15 0.46
C ALA A 91 3.71 -7.05 -0.59
N ASN A 92 4.88 -6.63 -0.13
CA ASN A 92 6.14 -6.86 -0.83
C ASN A 92 7.00 -7.77 0.05
N ASP A 93 7.18 -8.99 -0.39
CA ASP A 93 7.97 -9.98 0.35
C ASP A 93 9.47 -9.78 0.15
N SER A 94 9.87 -9.06 -0.89
CA SER A 94 11.27 -8.86 -1.27
C SER A 94 11.94 -7.61 -0.67
N GLY A 95 11.24 -6.80 0.11
CA GLY A 95 11.83 -5.61 0.75
C GLY A 95 10.85 -4.48 1.03
N ASP A 96 11.37 -3.25 1.05
CA ASP A 96 10.55 -2.06 1.24
C ASP A 96 9.71 -1.76 0.01
N MET A 97 8.40 -1.71 0.19
CA MET A 97 7.45 -1.41 -0.88
C MET A 97 7.59 0.02 -1.41
N ILE A 98 7.95 0.95 -0.53
CA ILE A 98 8.03 2.37 -0.86
C ILE A 98 9.41 2.87 -0.50
N GLN A 99 10.14 3.36 -1.50
CA GLN A 99 11.42 4.03 -1.33
C GLN A 99 11.31 5.46 -1.84
N ILE A 100 11.53 6.42 -0.96
CA ILE A 100 11.38 7.83 -1.29
C ILE A 100 12.66 8.57 -0.91
N ILE A 101 13.15 9.38 -1.85
CA ILE A 101 14.24 10.30 -1.63
C ILE A 101 13.78 11.68 -2.06
N VAL A 102 13.70 12.60 -1.10
CA VAL A 102 13.30 13.99 -1.36
C VAL A 102 14.32 14.91 -0.73
N GLY A 103 14.77 15.89 -1.48
CA GLY A 103 15.73 16.79 -0.93
C GLY A 103 15.86 18.13 -1.66
N SER A 104 16.42 19.09 -0.97
CA SER A 104 16.87 20.36 -1.54
C SER A 104 18.30 20.65 -1.14
N THR A 105 19.06 21.19 -2.09
CA THR A 105 20.42 21.65 -1.85
C THR A 105 20.59 23.05 -2.39
N ASN A 106 20.98 23.99 -1.57
CA ASN A 106 21.13 25.38 -1.95
C ASN A 106 22.48 25.93 -1.46
N ALA A 107 23.16 26.68 -2.30
CA ALA A 107 24.43 27.27 -1.98
C ALA A 107 24.56 28.72 -2.50
N SER A 108 25.10 29.60 -1.68
CA SER A 108 25.46 30.96 -2.12
C SER A 108 26.64 31.50 -1.32
N LEU A 109 27.29 32.56 -1.77
CA LEU A 109 28.26 33.28 -0.98
C LEU A 109 27.60 34.24 0.05
N GLY A 110 26.30 34.51 -0.10
CA GLY A 110 25.55 35.39 0.81
C GLY A 110 24.46 34.63 1.57
N LEU A 111 23.21 34.83 1.22
CA LEU A 111 22.03 34.23 1.85
C LEU A 111 21.65 32.93 1.15
N SER A 112 21.40 31.89 1.91
CA SER A 112 20.90 30.61 1.37
C SER A 112 19.78 30.05 2.23
N ALA A 113 18.68 29.63 1.63
CA ALA A 113 17.62 28.93 2.34
C ALA A 113 17.08 27.73 1.54
N GLY A 114 16.78 26.65 2.26
CA GLY A 114 16.21 25.44 1.71
C GLY A 114 14.95 25.01 2.45
N ALA A 115 13.99 24.47 1.74
CA ALA A 115 12.85 23.82 2.34
C ALA A 115 12.49 22.52 1.61
N THR A 116 12.22 21.49 2.37
CA THR A 116 11.74 20.20 1.81
C THR A 116 10.51 19.77 2.59
N VAL A 117 9.43 19.53 1.87
CA VAL A 117 8.19 18.97 2.41
C VAL A 117 7.90 17.65 1.71
N LEU A 118 7.74 16.61 2.50
CA LEU A 118 7.32 15.30 2.01
C LEU A 118 6.05 14.87 2.73
N THR A 119 5.03 14.56 1.97
CA THR A 119 3.80 13.95 2.47
C THR A 119 3.61 12.57 1.83
N VAL A 120 3.50 11.56 2.64
CA VAL A 120 3.20 10.19 2.21
C VAL A 120 1.88 9.75 2.84
N LYS A 121 0.93 9.37 1.98
CA LYS A 121 -0.33 8.76 2.40
C LYS A 121 -0.42 7.37 1.81
N ASN A 122 -0.50 6.36 2.64
CA ASN A 122 -0.67 4.98 2.22
C ASN A 122 -1.95 4.39 2.82
N ASN A 123 -2.95 4.20 1.96
CA ASN A 123 -4.26 3.66 2.31
C ASN A 123 -4.45 2.37 1.53
N ALA A 124 -4.20 1.22 2.17
CA ALA A 124 -4.48 -0.08 1.60
C ALA A 124 -5.69 -0.71 2.31
N ASN A 125 -6.66 -1.15 1.52
CA ASN A 125 -7.81 -1.91 2.02
C ASN A 125 -7.70 -3.34 1.50
N VAL A 126 -7.47 -4.26 2.40
CA VAL A 126 -7.32 -5.70 2.10
C VAL A 126 -8.44 -6.44 2.80
N ALA A 127 -9.26 -7.14 2.05
CA ALA A 127 -10.41 -7.79 2.64
C ALA A 127 -10.71 -9.16 2.00
N VAL A 128 -11.17 -10.08 2.84
CA VAL A 128 -11.94 -11.23 2.41
C VAL A 128 -13.38 -11.00 2.83
N GLU A 129 -14.29 -11.03 1.88
CA GLU A 129 -15.70 -10.74 2.11
C GLU A 129 -16.56 -11.90 1.58
N PHE A 130 -17.48 -12.35 2.42
CA PHE A 130 -18.48 -13.34 2.06
C PHE A 130 -19.85 -12.64 2.02
N ALA A 131 -20.51 -12.73 0.90
CA ALA A 131 -21.87 -12.23 0.78
C ALA A 131 -22.86 -13.12 1.54
N ASP A 132 -23.99 -12.55 1.90
CA ASP A 132 -25.09 -13.31 2.48
C ASP A 132 -25.56 -14.41 1.52
N ASN A 133 -25.94 -15.56 2.09
CA ASN A 133 -26.37 -16.77 1.38
C ASN A 133 -25.27 -17.54 0.62
N ALA A 134 -24.00 -17.18 0.72
CA ALA A 134 -22.94 -18.08 0.28
C ALA A 134 -22.99 -19.38 1.09
N ASN A 135 -22.76 -20.51 0.44
CA ASN A 135 -22.78 -21.83 1.07
C ASN A 135 -21.41 -22.50 0.91
N ILE A 136 -20.83 -22.91 2.05
CA ILE A 136 -19.54 -23.58 2.07
C ILE A 136 -19.69 -24.87 2.85
N ASP A 137 -19.71 -25.99 2.13
CA ASP A 137 -19.78 -27.31 2.72
C ASP A 137 -18.45 -28.07 2.56
N ALA A 138 -17.66 -27.97 3.62
CA ALA A 138 -16.38 -28.66 3.80
C ALA A 138 -16.47 -29.64 4.98
N SER A 139 -17.52 -30.39 5.11
CA SER A 139 -17.79 -31.26 6.28
C SER A 139 -16.61 -32.18 6.67
N GLN A 140 -15.72 -32.47 5.72
CA GLN A 140 -14.48 -33.23 5.93
C GLN A 140 -13.20 -32.41 5.75
N GLY A 141 -13.32 -31.09 5.54
CA GLY A 141 -12.22 -30.23 5.12
C GLY A 141 -11.90 -29.10 6.08
N ASP A 142 -10.75 -28.54 5.86
CA ASP A 142 -10.24 -27.37 6.60
C ASP A 142 -10.45 -26.11 5.76
N ILE A 143 -10.81 -25.02 6.43
CA ILE A 143 -10.99 -23.69 5.81
C ILE A 143 -9.99 -22.73 6.44
N ASP A 144 -9.19 -22.08 5.60
CA ASP A 144 -8.25 -21.01 5.96
C ASP A 144 -8.60 -19.73 5.22
N VAL A 145 -8.88 -18.66 5.97
CA VAL A 145 -9.29 -17.36 5.44
C VAL A 145 -8.34 -16.30 5.97
N GLU A 146 -7.62 -15.64 5.09
CA GLU A 146 -6.63 -14.67 5.48
C GLU A 146 -6.75 -13.36 4.69
N ALA A 147 -6.77 -12.24 5.41
CA ALA A 147 -6.57 -10.90 4.88
C ALA A 147 -5.26 -10.34 5.44
N TYR A 148 -4.28 -10.15 4.58
CA TYR A 148 -2.92 -9.81 4.99
C TYR A 148 -2.41 -8.55 4.32
N THR A 149 -1.88 -7.62 5.11
CA THR A 149 -1.19 -6.41 4.61
C THR A 149 0.17 -6.24 5.26
N LYS A 150 1.19 -5.96 4.44
CA LYS A 150 2.54 -5.62 4.90
C LYS A 150 3.06 -4.45 4.09
N ASN A 151 3.29 -3.33 4.76
CA ASN A 151 3.79 -2.10 4.16
C ASN A 151 5.17 -1.76 4.73
N GLY A 152 6.21 -1.98 3.95
CA GLY A 152 7.56 -1.49 4.25
C GLY A 152 7.80 -0.14 3.58
N MET A 153 8.36 0.82 4.31
CA MET A 153 8.70 2.14 3.78
C MET A 153 10.12 2.52 4.16
N ASN A 154 10.89 2.95 3.15
CA ASN A 154 12.20 3.56 3.34
C ASN A 154 12.15 4.98 2.80
N ILE A 155 12.14 5.94 3.70
CA ILE A 155 11.92 7.34 3.38
C ILE A 155 13.14 8.14 3.83
N LYS A 156 13.73 8.88 2.90
CA LYS A 156 14.86 9.77 3.16
C LYS A 156 14.51 11.18 2.69
N GLY A 157 14.57 12.11 3.62
CA GLY A 157 14.44 13.53 3.34
C GLY A 157 15.70 14.26 3.77
N TYR A 158 16.14 15.24 2.98
CA TYR A 158 17.21 16.14 3.37
C TYR A 158 16.95 17.56 2.85
N SER A 159 17.45 18.53 3.61
CA SER A 159 17.51 19.91 3.17
C SER A 159 18.88 20.46 3.57
N THR A 160 19.55 21.10 2.67
CA THR A 160 20.89 21.62 2.89
C THR A 160 21.00 23.02 2.29
N ALA A 161 21.46 23.97 3.10
CA ALA A 161 21.78 25.31 2.63
C ALA A 161 23.20 25.68 3.09
N GLY A 162 23.95 26.31 2.22
CA GLY A 162 25.29 26.78 2.49
C GLY A 162 25.48 28.25 2.08
N GLY A 163 25.94 29.07 2.99
CA GLY A 163 26.17 30.52 2.79
C GLY A 163 26.65 31.20 4.06
N ILE A 164 26.95 32.49 4.01
CA ILE A 164 27.32 33.27 5.21
C ILE A 164 26.13 33.29 6.19
N VAL A 165 24.90 33.39 5.68
CA VAL A 165 23.68 33.18 6.43
C VAL A 165 22.89 32.08 5.72
N SER A 166 22.62 30.99 6.41
CA SER A 166 21.89 29.86 5.84
C SER A 166 20.81 29.31 6.79
N GLY A 167 19.72 28.86 6.22
CA GLY A 167 18.61 28.23 6.96
C GLY A 167 17.97 27.11 6.16
N ASP A 168 17.63 26.03 6.85
CA ASP A 168 17.02 24.83 6.27
C ASP A 168 15.76 24.43 7.03
N ALA A 169 14.80 23.91 6.29
CA ALA A 169 13.61 23.29 6.87
C ALA A 169 13.31 21.94 6.19
N LEU A 170 13.03 20.93 6.99
CA LEU A 170 12.56 19.63 6.55
C LEU A 170 11.25 19.29 7.28
N VAL A 171 10.20 19.06 6.52
CA VAL A 171 8.90 18.62 7.05
C VAL A 171 8.57 17.25 6.43
N LEU A 172 8.36 16.26 7.28
CA LEU A 172 8.01 14.91 6.89
C LEU A 172 6.67 14.53 7.53
N VAL A 173 5.68 14.26 6.69
CA VAL A 173 4.35 13.82 7.12
C VAL A 173 4.08 12.44 6.53
N ILE A 174 3.92 11.45 7.38
CA ILE A 174 3.61 10.08 6.98
C ILE A 174 2.28 9.69 7.61
N VAL A 175 1.32 9.32 6.78
CA VAL A 175 0.02 8.82 7.20
C VAL A 175 -0.18 7.44 6.59
N THR A 176 -0.29 6.44 7.45
CA THR A 176 -0.60 5.06 7.04
C THR A 176 -1.91 4.65 7.68
N SER A 177 -2.90 4.33 6.85
CA SER A 177 -4.21 3.85 7.27
C SER A 177 -4.58 2.55 6.53
N SER A 178 -3.67 1.58 6.55
CA SER A 178 -3.92 0.28 5.95
C SER A 178 -4.82 -0.56 6.86
N GLN A 179 -5.81 -1.18 6.26
CA GLN A 179 -6.75 -2.04 6.95
C GLN A 179 -6.71 -3.43 6.32
N SER A 180 -6.75 -4.46 7.17
CA SER A 180 -7.04 -5.83 6.76
C SER A 180 -8.25 -6.32 7.53
N SER A 181 -9.20 -6.92 6.83
CA SER A 181 -10.44 -7.37 7.44
C SER A 181 -10.94 -8.65 6.79
N THR A 182 -11.59 -9.48 7.60
CA THR A 182 -12.38 -10.61 7.13
C THR A 182 -13.81 -10.37 7.58
N LEU A 183 -14.72 -10.26 6.61
CA LEU A 183 -16.14 -10.07 6.85
C LEU A 183 -16.88 -11.36 6.46
N ILE A 184 -17.43 -12.03 7.45
CA ILE A 184 -18.25 -13.23 7.25
C ILE A 184 -19.70 -12.83 7.47
N GLY A 185 -20.46 -12.75 6.39
CA GLY A 185 -21.89 -12.41 6.42
C GLY A 185 -22.76 -13.58 6.88
N GLY A 186 -24.06 -13.49 6.66
CA GLY A 186 -25.05 -14.52 6.98
C GLY A 186 -24.95 -15.75 6.06
N LEU A 187 -23.87 -16.50 6.15
CA LEU A 187 -23.61 -17.67 5.33
C LEU A 187 -23.68 -18.96 6.13
N TYR A 188 -23.86 -20.07 5.45
CA TYR A 188 -23.77 -21.40 6.02
C TYR A 188 -22.35 -21.95 5.81
N ILE A 189 -21.67 -22.29 6.91
CA ILE A 189 -20.36 -22.95 6.89
C ILE A 189 -20.45 -24.25 7.66
N SER A 190 -20.08 -25.33 7.00
CA SER A 190 -19.81 -26.63 7.63
C SER A 190 -18.36 -27.01 7.36
N ALA A 191 -17.54 -27.12 8.39
CA ALA A 191 -16.12 -27.40 8.24
C ALA A 191 -15.60 -28.24 9.41
N LYS A 192 -14.53 -29.01 9.18
CA LYS A 192 -13.80 -29.69 10.23
C LYS A 192 -13.02 -28.69 11.09
N SER A 193 -12.39 -27.71 10.46
CA SER A 193 -11.73 -26.59 11.13
C SER A 193 -11.92 -25.30 10.33
N LEU A 194 -11.99 -24.17 11.04
CA LEU A 194 -12.03 -22.83 10.45
C LEU A 194 -10.97 -21.97 11.12
N LYS A 195 -10.06 -21.43 10.33
CA LYS A 195 -9.09 -20.44 10.74
C LYS A 195 -9.37 -19.11 10.01
N VAL A 196 -9.38 -18.02 10.77
CA VAL A 196 -9.61 -16.65 10.27
C VAL A 196 -8.54 -15.71 10.80
#